data_271558fc701e5bd2b8e5167f7ab84042
#
_entry.id   271558fc701e5bd2b8e5167f7ab84042
#
_cell.length_a   1.000
_cell.length_b   1.000
_cell.length_c   1.000
_cell.angle_alpha   90.00
_cell.angle_beta   90.00
_cell.angle_gamma   90.00
#
_symmetry.space_group_name_H-M   'P 1'
#
loop_
_entity.id
_entity.type
_entity.pdbx_description
1 polymer ?
#
loop_
_entity_poly.entity_id
_entity_poly.type
_entity_poly.pdbx_seq_one_letter_code
_entity_poly.pdbx_strand_id
1 'polypeptide(L)'
;RVFRLYLEGNGLTRIAQILTKDEIPVPGESRDIGKTRRTALYSSWKQTTIRRILDNRVYLGELVQFKRRKINYKSKRRITVPEEERYICRGTHEAIIDEESFNAVQNILKKNKSFKGTKHDYLFKGLLFCSECGARLNVTYSNYALKRYGEYRYTTICYSYSRLYSDICTRH
;
A
#
# COMPACT_ATOMS: atom_id res chain seq x y z
N ARG A 1 3.07 4.49 -19.36
CA ARG A 1 3.62 3.13 -19.23
C ARG A 1 3.04 2.42 -17.98
N VAL A 2 3.06 3.02 -16.77
CA VAL A 2 2.55 2.39 -15.53
C VAL A 2 1.10 1.95 -15.65
N PHE A 3 0.21 2.81 -16.15
CA PHE A 3 -1.21 2.50 -16.36
C PHE A 3 -1.39 1.33 -17.34
N ARG A 4 -0.67 1.33 -18.46
CA ARG A 4 -0.73 0.24 -19.44
C ARG A 4 -0.34 -1.10 -18.80
N LEU A 5 0.82 -1.16 -18.15
CA LEU A 5 1.28 -2.37 -17.47
C LEU A 5 0.26 -2.89 -16.44
N TYR A 6 -0.44 -1.97 -15.75
CA TYR A 6 -1.44 -2.35 -14.76
C TYR A 6 -2.71 -2.91 -15.43
N LEU A 7 -3.16 -2.34 -16.53
CA LEU A 7 -4.30 -2.84 -17.33
C LEU A 7 -4.00 -4.19 -17.98
N GLU A 8 -2.74 -4.45 -18.32
CA GLU A 8 -2.26 -5.77 -18.80
C GLU A 8 -2.28 -6.86 -17.70
N GLY A 9 -2.71 -6.52 -16.47
CA GLY A 9 -2.84 -7.47 -15.36
C GLY A 9 -1.60 -7.58 -14.46
N ASN A 10 -0.56 -6.76 -14.68
CA ASN A 10 0.61 -6.79 -13.81
C ASN A 10 0.30 -6.21 -12.43
N GLY A 11 0.66 -6.94 -11.36
CA GLY A 11 0.54 -6.44 -9.99
C GLY A 11 1.53 -5.31 -9.68
N LEU A 12 1.23 -4.50 -8.65
CA LEU A 12 2.04 -3.32 -8.28
C LEU A 12 3.53 -3.66 -8.05
N THR A 13 3.80 -4.81 -7.42
CA THR A 13 5.18 -5.27 -7.17
C THR A 13 5.88 -5.62 -8.48
N ARG A 14 5.18 -6.29 -9.40
CA ARG A 14 5.73 -6.68 -10.70
C ARG A 14 6.06 -5.46 -11.54
N ILE A 15 5.18 -4.45 -11.56
CA ILE A 15 5.44 -3.18 -12.25
C ILE A 15 6.67 -2.48 -11.68
N ALA A 16 6.80 -2.44 -10.35
CA ALA A 16 7.97 -1.86 -9.71
C ALA A 16 9.27 -2.59 -10.12
N GLN A 17 9.25 -3.92 -10.19
CA GLN A 17 10.39 -4.72 -10.66
C GLN A 17 10.75 -4.43 -12.13
N ILE A 18 9.73 -4.36 -13.01
CA ILE A 18 9.93 -4.05 -14.43
C ILE A 18 10.59 -2.67 -14.59
N LEU A 19 10.05 -1.64 -13.92
CA LEU A 19 10.58 -0.28 -14.02
C LEU A 19 12.00 -0.16 -13.47
N THR A 20 12.31 -0.90 -12.39
CA THR A 20 13.66 -0.95 -11.82
C THR A 20 14.63 -1.67 -12.75
N LYS A 21 14.21 -2.79 -13.37
CA LYS A 21 15.03 -3.53 -14.32
C LYS A 21 15.31 -2.72 -15.59
N ASP A 22 14.34 -1.92 -16.02
CA ASP A 22 14.46 -1.03 -17.19
C ASP A 22 15.18 0.29 -16.84
N GLU A 23 15.80 0.38 -15.66
CA GLU A 23 16.59 1.54 -15.20
C GLU A 23 15.85 2.87 -15.29
N ILE A 24 14.52 2.86 -15.22
CA ILE A 24 13.72 4.08 -15.25
C ILE A 24 13.91 4.82 -13.91
N PRO A 25 14.33 6.10 -13.93
CA PRO A 25 14.58 6.85 -12.71
C PRO A 25 13.32 7.01 -11.87
N VAL A 26 13.47 6.90 -10.54
CA VAL A 26 12.37 7.05 -9.60
C VAL A 26 11.99 8.55 -9.51
N PRO A 27 10.68 8.89 -9.41
CA PRO A 27 10.25 10.27 -9.22
C PRO A 27 10.97 10.94 -8.03
N GLY A 28 11.70 12.01 -8.27
CA GLY A 28 12.50 12.74 -7.27
C GLY A 28 13.99 12.45 -7.29
N GLU A 29 14.47 11.45 -8.05
CA GLU A 29 15.90 11.14 -8.19
C GLU A 29 16.65 12.22 -8.99
N SER A 30 15.96 12.87 -9.92
CA SER A 30 16.49 14.00 -10.72
C SER A 30 16.57 15.33 -9.97
N ARG A 31 16.15 15.40 -8.72
CA ARG A 31 16.39 16.57 -7.90
C ARG A 31 17.76 16.45 -7.26
N ASP A 32 18.72 17.22 -7.76
CA ASP A 32 20.07 17.42 -7.16
C ASP A 32 20.02 18.08 -5.77
N ILE A 33 19.13 17.62 -4.91
CA ILE A 33 19.11 18.01 -3.51
C ILE A 33 20.09 17.11 -2.80
N GLY A 34 21.31 17.63 -2.62
CA GLY A 34 22.39 17.09 -1.82
C GLY A 34 22.36 15.59 -1.59
N LYS A 35 23.20 14.84 -2.29
CA LYS A 35 23.32 13.37 -2.18
C LYS A 35 23.59 12.94 -0.74
N THR A 36 22.58 12.97 0.10
CA THR A 36 22.65 12.35 1.41
C THR A 36 22.52 10.83 1.26
N ARG A 37 23.16 10.09 2.14
CA ARG A 37 23.15 8.61 2.21
C ARG A 37 21.75 7.97 2.09
N ARG A 38 20.69 8.75 2.29
CA ARG A 38 19.27 8.38 2.11
C ARG A 38 18.85 8.24 0.65
N THR A 39 19.42 9.00 -0.28
CA THR A 39 19.05 8.95 -1.69
C THR A 39 19.48 7.65 -2.36
N ALA A 40 20.62 7.08 -1.99
CA ALA A 40 21.08 5.80 -2.53
C ALA A 40 20.16 4.60 -2.13
N LEU A 41 19.47 4.69 -0.99
CA LEU A 41 18.53 3.66 -0.53
C LEU A 41 17.15 3.74 -1.23
N TYR A 42 16.89 4.78 -2.03
CA TYR A 42 15.60 5.02 -2.69
C TYR A 42 15.63 4.84 -4.21
N SER A 43 16.73 4.34 -4.78
CA SER A 43 16.88 4.19 -6.24
C SER A 43 16.02 3.08 -6.86
N SER A 44 15.24 2.35 -6.08
CA SER A 44 14.33 1.32 -6.59
C SER A 44 12.87 1.74 -6.53
N TRP A 45 12.10 1.38 -7.56
CA TRP A 45 10.67 1.56 -7.59
C TRP A 45 9.98 0.77 -6.48
N LYS A 46 9.05 1.41 -5.77
CA LYS A 46 8.24 0.78 -4.72
C LYS A 46 6.79 0.68 -5.13
N GLN A 47 6.11 -0.40 -4.73
CA GLN A 47 4.69 -0.57 -4.97
C GLN A 47 3.84 0.62 -4.46
N THR A 48 4.25 1.27 -3.36
CA THR A 48 3.59 2.47 -2.84
C THR A 48 3.68 3.66 -3.78
N THR A 49 4.82 3.80 -4.50
CA THR A 49 5.00 4.85 -5.52
C THR A 49 4.11 4.57 -6.72
N ILE A 50 4.10 3.33 -7.22
CA ILE A 50 3.22 2.92 -8.31
C ILE A 50 1.76 3.18 -7.94
N ARG A 51 1.35 2.80 -6.74
CA ARG A 51 -0.02 3.05 -6.28
C ARG A 51 -0.38 4.52 -6.26
N ARG A 52 0.52 5.38 -5.76
CA ARG A 52 0.30 6.84 -5.77
C ARG A 52 0.16 7.41 -7.18
N ILE A 53 0.90 6.87 -8.13
CA ILE A 53 0.77 7.26 -9.55
C ILE A 53 -0.60 6.87 -10.07
N LEU A 54 -1.05 5.63 -9.85
CA LEU A 54 -2.33 5.14 -10.32
C LEU A 54 -3.53 5.84 -9.66
N ASP A 55 -3.40 6.29 -8.41
CA ASP A 55 -4.46 7.01 -7.67
C ASP A 55 -4.47 8.54 -7.96
N ASN A 56 -3.53 9.07 -8.77
CA ASN A 56 -3.36 10.51 -8.92
C ASN A 56 -4.12 11.07 -10.13
N ARG A 57 -5.14 11.89 -9.87
CA ARG A 57 -5.99 12.54 -10.90
C ARG A 57 -5.27 13.63 -11.72
N VAL A 58 -4.06 14.02 -11.33
CA VAL A 58 -3.24 14.94 -12.12
C VAL A 58 -2.99 14.39 -13.54
N TYR A 59 -2.92 13.08 -13.72
CA TYR A 59 -2.73 12.47 -15.04
C TYR A 59 -3.96 12.62 -15.97
N LEU A 60 -5.13 12.98 -15.41
CA LEU A 60 -6.35 13.36 -16.15
C LEU A 60 -6.44 14.86 -16.50
N GLY A 61 -5.42 15.66 -16.17
CA GLY A 61 -5.50 17.10 -16.27
C GLY A 61 -6.29 17.77 -15.14
N GLU A 62 -6.52 17.06 -14.03
CA GLU A 62 -7.27 17.58 -12.87
C GLU A 62 -6.32 17.90 -11.70
N LEU A 63 -6.52 19.05 -11.07
CA LEU A 63 -5.85 19.44 -9.84
C LEU A 63 -6.80 19.26 -8.64
N VAL A 64 -6.43 18.38 -7.70
CA VAL A 64 -7.21 18.11 -6.49
C VAL A 64 -6.56 18.79 -5.30
N GLN A 65 -7.27 19.76 -4.72
CA GLN A 65 -6.85 20.50 -3.52
C GLN A 65 -7.61 20.06 -2.28
N PHE A 66 -7.17 20.53 -1.11
CA PHE A 66 -7.76 20.24 0.21
C PHE A 66 -7.90 18.75 0.56
N LYS A 67 -7.01 17.89 0.05
CA LYS A 67 -6.98 16.45 0.41
C LYS A 67 -6.81 16.20 1.91
N ARG A 68 -6.20 17.16 2.62
CA ARG A 68 -5.96 17.09 4.07
C ARG A 68 -6.13 18.45 4.70
N ARG A 69 -6.78 18.52 5.86
CA ARG A 69 -6.89 19.74 6.69
C ARG A 69 -6.36 19.50 8.10
N LYS A 70 -5.87 20.53 8.76
CA LYS A 70 -5.57 20.47 10.18
C LYS A 70 -6.87 20.42 10.96
N ILE A 71 -6.90 19.71 12.11
CA ILE A 71 -8.08 19.68 12.99
C ILE A 71 -8.35 21.08 13.53
N ASN A 72 -7.29 21.77 13.97
CA ASN A 72 -7.30 23.16 14.39
C ASN A 72 -5.93 23.80 14.14
N TYR A 73 -5.79 25.10 14.36
CA TYR A 73 -4.55 25.84 14.11
C TYR A 73 -3.40 25.45 15.07
N LYS A 74 -3.70 25.00 16.29
CA LYS A 74 -2.71 24.57 17.31
C LYS A 74 -2.21 23.15 17.09
N SER A 75 -2.99 22.31 16.41
CA SER A 75 -2.66 20.89 16.23
C SER A 75 -1.78 20.66 15.01
N LYS A 76 -0.75 19.83 15.18
CA LYS A 76 0.04 19.28 14.06
C LYS A 76 -0.71 18.14 13.32
N ARG A 77 -1.76 17.60 13.93
CA ARG A 77 -2.53 16.48 13.39
C ARG A 77 -3.37 16.92 12.20
N ARG A 78 -3.28 16.17 11.10
CA ARG A 78 -4.07 16.38 9.88
C ARG A 78 -5.06 15.24 9.70
N ILE A 79 -6.26 15.58 9.28
CA ILE A 79 -7.29 14.61 8.88
C ILE A 79 -7.41 14.59 7.36
N THR A 80 -7.75 13.43 6.81
CA THR A 80 -8.06 13.30 5.39
C THR A 80 -9.48 13.78 5.15
N VAL A 81 -9.64 14.66 4.19
CA VAL A 81 -10.94 15.20 3.79
C VAL A 81 -11.63 14.18 2.86
N PRO A 82 -12.93 13.88 3.06
CA PRO A 82 -13.72 13.07 2.15
C PRO A 82 -13.63 13.57 0.70
N GLU A 83 -13.79 12.68 -0.28
CA GLU A 83 -13.61 13.04 -1.69
C GLU A 83 -14.61 14.09 -2.15
N GLU A 84 -15.82 14.07 -1.60
CA GLU A 84 -16.92 14.99 -1.88
C GLU A 84 -16.66 16.44 -1.45
N GLU A 85 -15.85 16.61 -0.38
CA GLU A 85 -15.48 17.93 0.16
C GLU A 85 -14.17 18.48 -0.49
N ARG A 86 -13.54 17.74 -1.40
CA ARG A 86 -12.30 18.18 -2.05
C ARG A 86 -12.60 19.12 -3.19
N TYR A 87 -11.76 20.13 -3.34
CA TYR A 87 -11.83 21.03 -4.49
C TYR A 87 -11.11 20.41 -5.68
N ILE A 88 -11.86 20.17 -6.77
CA ILE A 88 -11.32 19.56 -8.00
C ILE A 88 -11.44 20.58 -9.14
N CYS A 89 -10.29 21.08 -9.60
CA CYS A 89 -10.18 21.88 -10.81
C CYS A 89 -9.93 20.96 -12.00
N ARG A 90 -10.82 20.97 -12.98
CA ARG A 90 -10.67 20.21 -14.22
C ARG A 90 -10.02 21.07 -15.32
N GLY A 91 -9.32 20.39 -16.26
CA GLY A 91 -8.74 21.06 -17.42
C GLY A 91 -7.63 22.06 -17.09
N THR A 92 -6.89 21.83 -15.99
CA THR A 92 -5.78 22.70 -15.59
C THR A 92 -4.54 22.53 -16.48
N HIS A 93 -4.43 21.39 -17.13
CA HIS A 93 -3.35 21.03 -18.06
C HIS A 93 -3.82 19.90 -18.96
N GLU A 94 -3.05 19.60 -20.00
CA GLU A 94 -3.35 18.52 -20.93
C GLU A 94 -3.30 17.16 -20.23
N ALA A 95 -4.34 16.34 -20.47
CA ALA A 95 -4.43 15.00 -19.90
C ALA A 95 -3.39 14.07 -20.52
N ILE A 96 -2.65 13.34 -19.70
CA ILE A 96 -1.66 12.33 -20.14
C ILE A 96 -2.36 10.99 -20.38
N ILE A 97 -3.48 10.76 -19.69
CA ILE A 97 -4.26 9.51 -19.72
C ILE A 97 -5.74 9.88 -19.93
N ASP A 98 -6.41 9.09 -20.74
CA ASP A 98 -7.85 9.18 -20.95
C ASP A 98 -8.63 8.74 -19.70
N GLU A 99 -9.82 9.29 -19.55
CA GLU A 99 -10.68 9.04 -18.40
C GLU A 99 -11.13 7.58 -18.33
N GLU A 100 -11.34 6.93 -19.47
CA GLU A 100 -11.73 5.52 -19.55
C GLU A 100 -10.66 4.61 -18.95
N SER A 101 -9.41 4.73 -19.39
CA SER A 101 -8.28 3.97 -18.85
C SER A 101 -8.07 4.24 -17.35
N PHE A 102 -8.22 5.48 -16.89
CA PHE A 102 -8.10 5.81 -15.49
C PHE A 102 -9.20 5.13 -14.66
N ASN A 103 -10.45 5.21 -15.10
CA ASN A 103 -11.60 4.60 -14.42
C ASN A 103 -11.48 3.06 -14.39
N ALA A 104 -11.01 2.44 -15.48
CA ALA A 104 -10.75 1.00 -15.51
C ALA A 104 -9.73 0.60 -14.43
N VAL A 105 -8.63 1.34 -14.29
CA VAL A 105 -7.62 1.13 -13.24
C VAL A 105 -8.22 1.30 -11.85
N GLN A 106 -9.03 2.35 -11.61
CA GLN A 106 -9.69 2.57 -10.30
C GLN A 106 -10.63 1.42 -9.95
N ASN A 107 -11.36 0.88 -10.91
CA ASN A 107 -12.25 -0.27 -10.69
C ASN A 107 -11.48 -1.52 -10.28
N ILE A 108 -10.34 -1.81 -10.92
CA ILE A 108 -9.47 -2.92 -10.54
C ILE A 108 -8.90 -2.70 -9.13
N LEU A 109 -8.44 -1.48 -8.80
CA LEU A 109 -7.92 -1.14 -7.48
C LEU A 109 -8.97 -1.28 -6.38
N LYS A 110 -10.24 -0.91 -6.63
CA LYS A 110 -11.36 -1.08 -5.70
C LYS A 110 -11.66 -2.57 -5.47
N LYS A 111 -11.75 -3.38 -6.52
CA LYS A 111 -11.95 -4.84 -6.42
C LYS A 111 -10.87 -5.50 -5.56
N ASN A 112 -9.60 -5.11 -5.76
CA ASN A 112 -8.49 -5.66 -4.97
C ASN A 112 -8.49 -5.21 -3.51
N LYS A 113 -9.13 -4.09 -3.15
CA LYS A 113 -9.31 -3.67 -1.75
C LYS A 113 -10.33 -4.50 -0.99
N SER A 114 -11.35 -5.01 -1.66
CA SER A 114 -12.43 -5.78 -1.01
C SER A 114 -11.98 -7.18 -0.57
N PHE A 115 -10.84 -7.66 -1.02
CA PHE A 115 -10.30 -8.98 -0.65
C PHE A 115 -9.50 -8.93 0.67
N LYS A 116 -10.08 -8.34 1.71
CA LYS A 116 -9.53 -8.40 3.08
C LYS A 116 -10.10 -9.54 3.92
N GLY A 117 -10.78 -10.49 3.30
CA GLY A 117 -11.22 -11.69 3.97
C GLY A 117 -10.03 -12.60 4.25
N THR A 118 -9.75 -12.88 5.50
CA THR A 118 -8.96 -14.07 5.85
C THR A 118 -9.71 -15.26 5.28
N LYS A 119 -9.04 -16.00 4.39
CA LYS A 119 -9.59 -17.16 3.67
C LYS A 119 -10.15 -18.26 4.59
N HIS A 120 -9.88 -18.16 5.87
CA HIS A 120 -10.25 -19.14 6.88
C HIS A 120 -10.75 -18.43 8.13
N ASP A 121 -11.96 -18.77 8.54
CA ASP A 121 -12.49 -18.46 9.86
C ASP A 121 -11.98 -19.52 10.84
N TYR A 122 -11.27 -19.10 11.87
CA TYR A 122 -10.87 -19.92 12.99
C TYR A 122 -11.58 -19.47 14.25
N LEU A 123 -11.93 -20.44 15.10
CA LEU A 123 -12.79 -20.26 16.27
C LEU A 123 -12.32 -19.17 17.25
N PHE A 124 -11.00 -18.99 17.37
CA PHE A 124 -10.40 -18.09 18.37
C PHE A 124 -9.97 -16.74 17.79
N LYS A 125 -10.54 -16.32 16.67
CA LYS A 125 -10.20 -15.05 16.02
C LYS A 125 -10.45 -13.87 16.96
N GLY A 126 -9.36 -13.18 17.32
CA GLY A 126 -9.41 -12.01 18.18
C GLY A 126 -9.55 -12.28 19.67
N LEU A 127 -9.62 -13.55 20.10
CA LEU A 127 -9.74 -13.94 21.50
C LEU A 127 -8.40 -14.31 22.15
N LEU A 128 -7.36 -14.56 21.34
CA LEU A 128 -6.05 -14.97 21.85
C LEU A 128 -5.15 -13.76 22.11
N PHE A 129 -4.56 -13.74 23.29
CA PHE A 129 -3.62 -12.70 23.71
C PHE A 129 -2.32 -13.35 24.19
N CYS A 130 -1.20 -12.64 24.00
CA CYS A 130 0.11 -13.09 24.49
C CYS A 130 0.15 -12.99 26.02
N SER A 131 0.58 -14.05 26.69
CA SER A 131 0.71 -14.08 28.16
C SER A 131 1.83 -13.17 28.69
N GLU A 132 2.85 -12.89 27.88
CA GLU A 132 3.97 -12.04 28.27
C GLU A 132 3.69 -10.55 28.11
N CYS A 133 3.22 -10.13 26.92
CA CYS A 133 3.06 -8.72 26.58
C CYS A 133 1.61 -8.25 26.48
N GLY A 134 0.62 -9.12 26.66
CA GLY A 134 -0.81 -8.80 26.54
C GLY A 134 -1.27 -8.42 25.12
N ALA A 135 -0.39 -8.43 24.13
CA ALA A 135 -0.76 -8.11 22.76
C ALA A 135 -1.61 -9.23 22.14
N ARG A 136 -2.51 -8.85 21.22
CA ARG A 136 -3.31 -9.82 20.47
C ARG A 136 -2.42 -10.72 19.62
N LEU A 137 -2.68 -12.02 19.64
CA LEU A 137 -2.00 -12.98 18.78
C LEU A 137 -2.58 -12.95 17.37
N ASN A 138 -1.69 -12.95 16.38
CA ASN A 138 -2.04 -13.19 14.99
C ASN A 138 -1.97 -14.68 14.68
N VAL A 139 -2.97 -15.20 14.02
CA VAL A 139 -2.99 -16.57 13.53
C VAL A 139 -2.54 -16.60 12.08
N THR A 140 -1.53 -17.39 11.80
CA THR A 140 -1.06 -17.70 10.45
C THR A 140 -1.32 -19.18 10.14
N TYR A 141 -1.48 -19.48 8.88
CA TYR A 141 -1.62 -20.87 8.42
C TYR A 141 -0.55 -21.20 7.38
N SER A 142 -0.14 -22.45 7.36
CA SER A 142 0.87 -22.93 6.43
C SER A 142 0.24 -23.72 5.29
N ASN A 143 0.36 -23.20 4.07
CA ASN A 143 -0.01 -23.93 2.86
C ASN A 143 0.86 -25.17 2.62
N TYR A 144 2.08 -25.19 3.17
CA TYR A 144 2.98 -26.33 3.10
C TYR A 144 2.41 -27.54 3.85
N ALA A 145 1.86 -27.31 5.04
CA ALA A 145 1.23 -28.37 5.83
C ALA A 145 0.03 -28.97 5.10
N LEU A 146 -0.79 -28.14 4.44
CA LEU A 146 -1.90 -28.63 3.61
C LEU A 146 -1.43 -29.52 2.46
N LYS A 147 -0.39 -29.09 1.72
CA LYS A 147 0.16 -29.86 0.60
C LYS A 147 0.75 -31.21 1.03
N ARG A 148 1.34 -31.26 2.22
CA ARG A 148 2.04 -32.46 2.72
C ARG A 148 1.15 -33.41 3.50
N TYR A 149 0.18 -32.87 4.27
CA TYR A 149 -0.63 -33.64 5.22
C TYR A 149 -2.13 -33.60 4.95
N GLY A 150 -2.58 -32.85 3.94
CA GLY A 150 -4.01 -32.66 3.64
C GLY A 150 -4.77 -31.78 4.64
N GLU A 151 -4.09 -31.23 5.66
CA GLU A 151 -4.71 -30.45 6.74
C GLU A 151 -4.07 -29.08 6.89
N TYR A 152 -4.89 -28.06 7.26
CA TYR A 152 -4.38 -26.74 7.60
C TYR A 152 -3.81 -26.76 9.02
N ARG A 153 -2.55 -26.39 9.15
CA ARG A 153 -1.93 -26.11 10.45
C ARG A 153 -1.93 -24.61 10.72
N TYR A 154 -2.52 -24.24 11.83
CA TYR A 154 -2.53 -22.88 12.32
C TYR A 154 -1.41 -22.67 13.32
N THR A 155 -0.67 -21.59 13.17
CA THR A 155 0.32 -21.15 14.15
C THR A 155 -0.06 -19.76 14.65
N THR A 156 0.11 -19.53 15.94
CA THR A 156 -0.12 -18.23 16.56
C THR A 156 1.20 -17.50 16.68
N ILE A 157 1.22 -16.21 16.31
CA ILE A 157 2.42 -15.36 16.43
C ILE A 157 2.01 -14.10 17.17
N CYS A 158 2.80 -13.70 18.16
CA CYS A 158 2.59 -12.46 18.88
C CYS A 158 2.74 -11.25 17.93
N TYR A 159 1.80 -10.33 18.00
CA TYR A 159 1.80 -9.14 17.16
C TYR A 159 3.00 -8.23 17.43
N SER A 160 3.40 -8.09 18.69
CA SER A 160 4.58 -7.30 19.06
C SER A 160 5.87 -7.89 18.50
N TYR A 161 6.01 -9.21 18.55
CA TYR A 161 7.16 -9.91 17.96
C TYR A 161 7.21 -9.74 16.44
N SER A 162 6.08 -9.85 15.74
CA SER A 162 6.08 -9.78 14.27
C SER A 162 6.33 -8.39 13.70
N ARG A 163 6.03 -7.32 14.46
CA ARG A 163 6.13 -5.94 13.96
C ARG A 163 7.33 -5.15 14.47
N LEU A 164 7.76 -5.37 15.69
CA LEU A 164 8.66 -4.43 16.36
C LEU A 164 10.04 -5.00 16.62
N TYR A 165 10.30 -6.28 16.35
CA TYR A 165 11.55 -6.95 16.79
C TYR A 165 11.85 -6.62 18.26
N SER A 166 10.81 -6.57 19.09
CA SER A 166 10.96 -6.02 20.41
C SER A 166 11.43 -7.09 21.38
N ASP A 167 12.38 -6.72 22.22
CA ASP A 167 12.87 -7.47 23.37
C ASP A 167 11.79 -7.72 24.45
N ILE A 168 10.55 -7.33 24.17
CA ILE A 168 9.41 -7.37 25.10
C ILE A 168 8.74 -8.75 25.10
N CYS A 169 8.90 -9.52 24.04
CA CYS A 169 8.21 -10.79 23.91
C CYS A 169 9.16 -11.83 23.33
N THR A 170 9.42 -12.89 24.08
CA THR A 170 10.11 -14.07 23.61
C THR A 170 9.18 -14.89 22.73
N ARG A 171 9.70 -15.46 21.70
CA ARG A 171 9.04 -16.19 20.64
C ARG A 171 8.01 -17.21 21.14
N HIS A 172 6.83 -17.16 20.57
CA HIS A 172 5.80 -18.21 20.69
C HIS A 172 5.60 -18.92 19.35
#